data_eac603d236caefafa2df912e2af97a0f
#
_entry.id   eac603d236caefafa2df912e2af97a0f
#
_cell.length_a   1.000
_cell.length_b   1.000
_cell.length_c   1.000
_cell.angle_alpha   90.00
_cell.angle_beta   90.00
_cell.angle_gamma   90.00
#
_symmetry.space_group_name_H-M   'P 1'
#
loop_
_entity.id
_entity.type
_entity.pdbx_description
1 polymer ?
#
loop_
_entity_poly.entity_id
_entity_poly.type
_entity_poly.pdbx_seq_one_letter_code
_entity_poly.pdbx_strand_id
1 'polypeptide(L)'
;MIGRYNSFDGLRAIGAFGIAMMHYMANMRKADVVFLEESSILYKDVIPFFTMFVFLFFLLSAFSMCCGYYHNFASGEEGTSFDVERFFNKRYKRIFPFFALLVIIDMLMNPSMEELVQGFSDLTLAFNFLPNLNIHVIGVGWFIGVIFVFYMLFPWFVYLLKSKRRVWFAWGVALLMHLLVVKYYLTEQFVLPSEIANSRHNIVFSFPFFITGGLLYVYRKELGNKRYKFVYLTLGAICTILQIIIKPTIFGENIIFLLLTFTFWVLYAMTGGICWKNRRFLDNRIMRFFSSLSMEIYLCHMMMFRVLEQLHLDKLVGDSIVLYWAYFILGITMTVLFSYVVKKVLFPFAGNRIPALAFLK
;
A
#
# COMPACT_ATOMS: atom_id res chain seq x y z
N MET A 1 -25.72 1.02 5.68
CA MET A 1 -24.31 0.78 5.33
C MET A 1 -24.20 0.52 3.84
N ILE A 2 -23.34 1.24 3.14
CA ILE A 2 -23.08 0.99 1.71
C ILE A 2 -22.32 -0.32 1.62
N GLY A 3 -22.73 -1.22 0.69
CA GLY A 3 -22.15 -2.54 0.55
C GLY A 3 -20.64 -2.50 0.27
N ARG A 4 -19.90 -3.49 0.78
CA ARG A 4 -18.47 -3.69 0.51
C ARG A 4 -18.25 -3.97 -0.98
N TYR A 5 -17.25 -3.32 -1.58
CA TYR A 5 -16.80 -3.60 -2.95
C TYR A 5 -15.80 -4.78 -2.91
N ASN A 6 -16.34 -6.00 -3.03
CA ASN A 6 -15.52 -7.22 -2.88
C ASN A 6 -14.40 -7.34 -3.93
N SER A 7 -14.58 -6.78 -5.14
CA SER A 7 -13.55 -6.79 -6.18
C SER A 7 -12.28 -6.01 -5.81
N PHE A 8 -12.34 -5.13 -4.80
CA PHE A 8 -11.15 -4.46 -4.27
C PHE A 8 -10.21 -5.44 -3.55
N ASP A 9 -10.72 -6.59 -3.12
CA ASP A 9 -9.90 -7.63 -2.53
C ASP A 9 -8.89 -8.18 -3.54
N GLY A 10 -9.30 -8.34 -4.80
CA GLY A 10 -8.39 -8.73 -5.88
C GLY A 10 -7.29 -7.71 -6.13
N LEU A 11 -7.63 -6.42 -6.17
CA LEU A 11 -6.62 -5.37 -6.36
C LEU A 11 -5.63 -5.31 -5.21
N ARG A 12 -6.08 -5.49 -3.96
CA ARG A 12 -5.18 -5.53 -2.78
C ARG A 12 -4.25 -6.75 -2.82
N ALA A 13 -4.78 -7.92 -3.17
CA ALA A 13 -3.99 -9.13 -3.28
C ALA A 13 -2.91 -8.97 -4.36
N ILE A 14 -3.30 -8.58 -5.58
CA ILE A 14 -2.38 -8.35 -6.70
C ILE A 14 -1.33 -7.29 -6.32
N GLY A 15 -1.74 -6.20 -5.69
CA GLY A 15 -0.82 -5.14 -5.26
C GLY A 15 0.22 -5.63 -4.26
N ALA A 16 -0.17 -6.39 -3.25
CA ALA A 16 0.75 -6.91 -2.24
C ALA A 16 1.79 -7.88 -2.82
N PHE A 17 1.34 -8.80 -3.69
CA PHE A 17 2.25 -9.72 -4.38
C PHE A 17 3.17 -9.02 -5.37
N GLY A 18 2.65 -8.05 -6.14
CA GLY A 18 3.47 -7.28 -7.08
C GLY A 18 4.58 -6.51 -6.39
N ILE A 19 4.28 -5.85 -5.26
CA ILE A 19 5.29 -5.12 -4.48
C ILE A 19 6.36 -6.09 -3.95
N ALA A 20 5.99 -7.25 -3.42
CA ALA A 20 6.94 -8.25 -2.95
C ALA A 20 7.84 -8.75 -4.10
N MET A 21 7.24 -9.02 -5.28
CA MET A 21 7.96 -9.45 -6.48
C MET A 21 9.03 -8.43 -6.90
N MET A 22 8.66 -7.15 -6.92
CA MET A 22 9.58 -6.06 -7.26
C MET A 22 10.70 -5.92 -6.23
N HIS A 23 10.38 -5.97 -4.93
CA HIS A 23 11.41 -5.83 -3.90
C HIS A 23 12.40 -6.99 -3.90
N TYR A 24 11.95 -8.23 -4.11
CA TYR A 24 12.85 -9.38 -4.23
C TYR A 24 13.80 -9.19 -5.41
N MET A 25 13.29 -8.80 -6.58
CA MET A 25 14.13 -8.51 -7.73
C MET A 25 15.14 -7.39 -7.46
N ALA A 26 14.70 -6.28 -6.85
CA ALA A 26 15.57 -5.14 -6.58
C ALA A 26 16.69 -5.47 -5.56
N ASN A 27 16.41 -6.31 -4.57
CA ASN A 27 17.41 -6.69 -3.57
C ASN A 27 18.40 -7.74 -4.11
N MET A 28 17.95 -8.68 -4.92
CA MET A 28 18.84 -9.62 -5.60
C MET A 28 19.80 -8.90 -6.55
N ARG A 29 19.38 -7.84 -7.24
CA ARG A 29 20.28 -6.99 -8.05
C ARG A 29 21.32 -6.26 -7.20
N LYS A 30 20.97 -5.79 -6.00
CA LYS A 30 21.91 -5.12 -5.08
C LYS A 30 22.94 -6.09 -4.51
N ALA A 31 22.59 -7.37 -4.39
CA ALA A 31 23.49 -8.41 -3.93
C ALA A 31 24.43 -8.93 -5.04
N ASP A 32 24.57 -8.21 -6.16
CA ASP A 32 25.35 -8.56 -7.35
C ASP A 32 24.98 -9.93 -7.97
N VAL A 33 23.83 -10.46 -7.62
CA VAL A 33 23.27 -11.67 -8.24
C VAL A 33 22.67 -11.26 -9.59
N VAL A 34 23.51 -11.05 -10.58
CA VAL A 34 23.12 -10.54 -11.90
C VAL A 34 22.79 -11.70 -12.83
N PHE A 35 21.51 -11.99 -12.95
CA PHE A 35 21.04 -13.06 -13.83
C PHE A 35 19.82 -12.67 -14.65
N LEU A 36 19.28 -11.47 -14.41
CA LEU A 36 18.13 -11.01 -15.14
C LEU A 36 18.58 -10.30 -16.40
N GLU A 37 18.27 -10.89 -17.54
CA GLU A 37 18.55 -10.27 -18.83
C GLU A 37 17.85 -8.91 -18.90
N GLU A 38 18.62 -7.83 -19.03
CA GLU A 38 18.08 -6.48 -19.16
C GLU A 38 17.22 -6.31 -20.44
N SER A 39 17.32 -7.22 -21.38
CA SER A 39 16.53 -7.26 -22.60
C SER A 39 15.08 -7.71 -22.40
N SER A 40 14.76 -8.42 -21.30
CA SER A 40 13.40 -8.87 -21.06
C SER A 40 12.51 -7.74 -20.52
N ILE A 41 11.44 -7.41 -21.26
CA ILE A 41 10.42 -6.44 -20.87
C ILE A 41 9.85 -6.76 -19.47
N LEU A 42 9.71 -8.05 -19.13
CA LEU A 42 9.19 -8.48 -17.84
C LEU A 42 10.05 -7.95 -16.67
N TYR A 43 11.36 -8.16 -16.74
CA TYR A 43 12.29 -7.82 -15.65
C TYR A 43 12.75 -6.36 -15.69
N LYS A 44 12.80 -5.76 -16.89
CA LYS A 44 13.23 -4.40 -17.09
C LYS A 44 12.14 -3.37 -16.77
N ASP A 45 10.90 -3.67 -17.10
CA ASP A 45 9.82 -2.69 -17.15
C ASP A 45 8.59 -3.09 -16.33
N VAL A 46 8.12 -4.33 -16.45
CA VAL A 46 6.86 -4.77 -15.83
C VAL A 46 7.01 -4.95 -14.32
N ILE A 47 8.00 -5.72 -13.88
CA ILE A 47 8.22 -5.95 -12.44
C ILE A 47 8.61 -4.65 -11.70
N PRO A 48 9.51 -3.79 -12.20
CA PRO A 48 9.78 -2.49 -11.58
C PRO A 48 8.55 -1.59 -11.44
N PHE A 49 7.63 -1.62 -12.39
CA PHE A 49 6.37 -0.88 -12.31
C PHE A 49 5.55 -1.24 -11.06
N PHE A 50 5.66 -2.46 -10.55
CA PHE A 50 4.89 -2.90 -9.38
C PHE A 50 5.20 -2.12 -8.09
N THR A 51 6.31 -1.38 -8.02
CA THR A 51 6.60 -0.45 -6.91
C THR A 51 5.48 0.59 -6.77
N MET A 52 4.79 0.93 -7.87
CA MET A 52 3.71 1.91 -7.91
C MET A 52 2.43 1.44 -7.23
N PHE A 53 2.26 0.16 -6.97
CA PHE A 53 1.06 -0.37 -6.33
C PHE A 53 0.82 0.16 -4.91
N VAL A 54 1.84 0.75 -4.29
CA VAL A 54 1.68 1.47 -3.02
C VAL A 54 0.67 2.62 -3.17
N PHE A 55 0.71 3.35 -4.28
CA PHE A 55 -0.23 4.44 -4.55
C PHE A 55 -1.67 3.93 -4.77
N LEU A 56 -1.82 2.75 -5.37
CA LEU A 56 -3.11 2.07 -5.44
C LEU A 56 -3.69 1.80 -4.04
N PHE A 57 -2.86 1.42 -3.06
CA PHE A 57 -3.33 1.21 -1.69
C PHE A 57 -3.81 2.48 -1.01
N PHE A 58 -3.20 3.65 -1.25
CA PHE A 58 -3.72 4.92 -0.73
C PHE A 58 -5.12 5.22 -1.27
N LEU A 59 -5.32 5.05 -2.57
CA LEU A 59 -6.61 5.25 -3.23
C LEU A 59 -7.68 4.29 -2.70
N LEU A 60 -7.38 2.98 -2.63
CA LEU A 60 -8.27 1.96 -2.09
C LEU A 60 -8.57 2.17 -0.60
N SER A 61 -7.60 2.68 0.17
CA SER A 61 -7.78 2.98 1.59
C SER A 61 -8.76 4.11 1.81
N ALA A 62 -8.58 5.24 1.10
CA ALA A 62 -9.49 6.37 1.19
C ALA A 62 -10.93 6.00 0.80
N PHE A 63 -11.10 5.33 -0.33
CA PHE A 63 -12.41 4.85 -0.76
C PHE A 63 -13.07 3.93 0.28
N SER A 64 -12.32 2.95 0.78
CA SER A 64 -12.84 1.99 1.75
C SER A 64 -13.18 2.63 3.10
N MET A 65 -12.40 3.63 3.53
CA MET A 65 -12.70 4.41 4.73
C MET A 65 -13.98 5.22 4.55
N CYS A 66 -14.19 5.83 3.39
CA CYS A 66 -15.44 6.52 3.08
C CYS A 66 -16.63 5.56 3.10
N CYS A 67 -16.51 4.34 2.56
CA CYS A 67 -17.57 3.34 2.65
C CYS A 67 -17.97 3.01 4.10
N GLY A 68 -16.98 2.95 4.99
CA GLY A 68 -17.22 2.57 6.39
C GLY A 68 -17.62 3.70 7.32
N TYR A 69 -17.17 4.93 7.04
CA TYR A 69 -17.23 5.99 8.04
C TYR A 69 -17.74 7.34 7.54
N TYR A 70 -17.88 7.56 6.22
CA TYR A 70 -18.31 8.87 5.68
C TYR A 70 -19.60 9.37 6.29
N HIS A 71 -20.64 8.53 6.37
CA HIS A 71 -21.93 8.94 6.91
C HIS A 71 -21.84 9.36 8.38
N ASN A 72 -21.03 8.66 9.17
CA ASN A 72 -20.88 8.93 10.60
C ASN A 72 -20.26 10.32 10.85
N PHE A 73 -19.31 10.76 10.00
CA PHE A 73 -18.70 12.09 10.10
C PHE A 73 -19.49 13.18 9.36
N ALA A 74 -20.27 12.80 8.34
CA ALA A 74 -20.95 13.76 7.47
C ALA A 74 -22.31 14.17 8.01
N SER A 75 -23.02 13.29 8.74
CA SER A 75 -24.42 13.51 9.15
C SER A 75 -24.60 14.59 10.18
N GLY A 76 -23.60 14.94 10.99
CA GLY A 76 -23.70 16.07 11.95
C GLY A 76 -25.02 16.14 12.75
N GLU A 77 -25.82 15.06 12.77
CA GLU A 77 -27.08 15.00 13.48
C GLU A 77 -26.80 15.05 14.98
N GLU A 78 -27.40 16.04 15.63
CA GLU A 78 -27.42 16.15 17.10
C GLU A 78 -27.97 14.83 17.67
N GLY A 79 -27.09 14.07 18.33
CA GLY A 79 -27.43 12.79 18.98
C GLY A 79 -26.68 11.56 18.49
N THR A 80 -26.04 11.57 17.32
CA THR A 80 -25.08 10.55 16.90
C THR A 80 -23.67 11.07 17.08
N SER A 81 -23.17 11.10 18.31
CA SER A 81 -21.76 11.38 18.55
C SER A 81 -20.93 10.31 17.83
N PHE A 82 -20.24 10.74 16.78
CA PHE A 82 -19.25 9.85 16.16
C PHE A 82 -18.21 9.52 17.23
N ASP A 83 -18.12 8.26 17.54
CA ASP A 83 -17.14 7.75 18.50
C ASP A 83 -15.76 7.76 17.81
N VAL A 84 -15.08 8.92 17.94
CA VAL A 84 -13.74 9.18 17.44
C VAL A 84 -12.75 8.18 18.04
N GLU A 85 -12.90 7.88 19.32
CA GLU A 85 -12.07 6.92 20.03
C GLU A 85 -12.22 5.53 19.43
N ARG A 86 -13.43 5.06 19.20
CA ARG A 86 -13.69 3.77 18.57
C ARG A 86 -13.12 3.70 17.15
N PHE A 87 -13.15 4.81 16.39
CA PHE A 87 -12.54 4.87 15.06
C PHE A 87 -11.03 4.65 15.14
N PHE A 88 -10.32 5.43 15.98
CA PHE A 88 -8.87 5.31 16.12
C PHE A 88 -8.47 3.97 16.73
N ASN A 89 -9.15 3.48 17.74
CA ASN A 89 -8.92 2.17 18.33
C ASN A 89 -8.99 1.05 17.29
N LYS A 90 -9.97 1.08 16.38
CA LYS A 90 -10.05 0.09 15.29
C LYS A 90 -8.88 0.19 14.31
N ARG A 91 -8.39 1.41 14.00
CA ARG A 91 -7.25 1.59 13.10
C ARG A 91 -5.96 1.16 13.75
N TYR A 92 -5.76 1.58 14.99
CA TYR A 92 -4.60 1.21 15.78
C TYR A 92 -4.49 -0.31 15.98
N LYS A 93 -5.55 -0.95 16.47
CA LYS A 93 -5.61 -2.41 16.64
C LYS A 93 -5.37 -3.19 15.34
N ARG A 94 -5.69 -2.63 14.19
CA ARG A 94 -5.45 -3.27 12.90
C ARG A 94 -3.99 -3.24 12.48
N ILE A 95 -3.27 -2.15 12.76
CA ILE A 95 -1.93 -1.88 12.22
C ILE A 95 -0.86 -2.22 13.25
N PHE A 96 -0.99 -1.64 14.45
CA PHE A 96 0.04 -1.61 15.46
C PHE A 96 0.56 -3.00 15.88
N PRO A 97 -0.29 -3.99 16.18
CA PRO A 97 0.24 -5.25 16.74
C PRO A 97 1.22 -5.96 15.82
N PHE A 98 0.88 -6.06 14.53
CA PHE A 98 1.75 -6.74 13.57
C PHE A 98 3.00 -5.91 13.26
N PHE A 99 2.85 -4.60 13.09
CA PHE A 99 3.97 -3.70 12.84
C PHE A 99 4.93 -3.67 14.03
N ALA A 100 4.41 -3.55 15.26
CA ALA A 100 5.22 -3.57 16.47
C ALA A 100 5.98 -4.89 16.63
N LEU A 101 5.35 -6.03 16.33
CA LEU A 101 6.04 -7.32 16.35
C LEU A 101 7.24 -7.33 15.40
N LEU A 102 7.07 -6.82 14.18
CA LEU A 102 8.17 -6.77 13.21
C LEU A 102 9.29 -5.82 13.65
N VAL A 103 8.94 -4.64 14.16
CA VAL A 103 9.92 -3.68 14.70
C VAL A 103 10.73 -4.32 15.83
N ILE A 104 10.07 -4.99 16.77
CA ILE A 104 10.75 -5.67 17.87
C ILE A 104 11.69 -6.78 17.37
N ILE A 105 11.23 -7.60 16.40
CA ILE A 105 12.07 -8.66 15.82
C ILE A 105 13.30 -8.06 15.13
N ASP A 106 13.13 -7.01 14.35
CA ASP A 106 14.24 -6.37 13.64
C ASP A 106 15.27 -5.76 14.60
N MET A 107 14.80 -5.06 15.64
CA MET A 107 15.65 -4.52 16.72
C MET A 107 16.44 -5.62 17.46
N LEU A 108 15.84 -6.82 17.61
CA LEU A 108 16.53 -7.96 18.23
C LEU A 108 17.55 -8.61 17.30
N MET A 109 17.30 -8.56 15.99
CA MET A 109 18.23 -9.09 14.99
C MET A 109 19.44 -8.17 14.77
N ASN A 110 19.25 -6.86 14.89
CA ASN A 110 20.28 -5.85 14.64
C ASN A 110 20.39 -4.87 15.83
N PRO A 111 20.85 -5.32 17.02
CA PRO A 111 20.84 -4.49 18.22
C PRO A 111 21.84 -3.35 18.11
N SER A 112 21.36 -2.11 18.02
CA SER A 112 22.16 -0.89 18.07
C SER A 112 21.36 0.23 18.76
N MET A 113 22.04 1.26 19.23
CA MET A 113 21.36 2.42 19.83
C MET A 113 20.52 3.17 18.79
N GLU A 114 20.98 3.23 17.55
CA GLU A 114 20.26 3.86 16.43
C GLU A 114 18.97 3.11 16.13
N GLU A 115 19.04 1.78 15.98
CA GLU A 115 17.88 0.91 15.77
C GLU A 115 16.87 1.02 16.90
N LEU A 116 17.33 1.16 18.15
CA LEU A 116 16.45 1.33 19.31
C LEU A 116 15.69 2.65 19.24
N VAL A 117 16.37 3.76 18.93
CA VAL A 117 15.73 5.09 18.81
C VAL A 117 14.74 5.10 17.67
N GLN A 118 15.12 4.56 16.50
CA GLN A 118 14.24 4.47 15.34
C GLN A 118 13.07 3.53 15.58
N GLY A 119 13.30 2.35 16.14
CA GLY A 119 12.24 1.42 16.47
C GLY A 119 11.21 2.03 17.43
N PHE A 120 11.67 2.82 18.40
CA PHE A 120 10.77 3.55 19.29
C PHE A 120 9.96 4.61 18.53
N SER A 121 10.59 5.34 17.60
CA SER A 121 9.89 6.27 16.69
C SER A 121 8.82 5.55 15.86
N ASP A 122 9.17 4.42 15.25
CA ASP A 122 8.27 3.61 14.42
C ASP A 122 7.05 3.13 15.21
N LEU A 123 7.25 2.73 16.48
CA LEU A 123 6.15 2.30 17.35
C LEU A 123 5.14 3.40 17.65
N THR A 124 5.48 4.67 17.47
CA THR A 124 4.50 5.77 17.60
C THR A 124 3.51 5.80 16.45
N LEU A 125 3.82 5.20 15.29
CA LEU A 125 3.11 5.33 13.99
C LEU A 125 3.02 6.78 13.47
N ALA A 126 3.61 7.74 14.16
CA ALA A 126 3.58 9.16 13.84
C ALA A 126 4.90 9.68 13.25
N PHE A 127 5.83 8.78 12.95
CA PHE A 127 7.17 9.11 12.45
C PHE A 127 7.15 9.92 11.14
N ASN A 128 6.09 9.83 10.33
CA ASN A 128 5.97 10.63 9.10
C ASN A 128 5.66 12.12 9.35
N PHE A 129 5.44 12.54 10.58
CA PHE A 129 5.48 13.96 10.97
C PHE A 129 6.90 14.47 11.20
N LEU A 130 7.87 13.56 11.34
CA LEU A 130 9.28 13.94 11.49
C LEU A 130 9.88 14.28 10.12
N PRO A 131 10.88 15.19 10.08
CA PRO A 131 11.53 15.57 8.83
C PRO A 131 12.40 14.48 8.21
N ASN A 132 12.75 13.43 8.97
CA ASN A 132 13.53 12.31 8.47
C ASN A 132 12.67 11.39 7.61
N LEU A 133 13.07 11.21 6.34
CA LEU A 133 12.40 10.34 5.37
C LEU A 133 12.92 8.89 5.39
N ASN A 134 14.02 8.63 6.08
CA ASN A 134 14.64 7.31 6.16
C ASN A 134 14.09 6.52 7.35
N ILE A 135 13.47 5.39 7.03
CA ILE A 135 13.00 4.41 8.01
C ILE A 135 13.88 3.19 7.86
N HIS A 136 14.75 2.96 8.85
CA HIS A 136 15.75 1.90 8.76
C HIS A 136 15.23 0.57 9.27
N VAL A 137 14.47 0.56 10.36
CA VAL A 137 14.02 -0.68 11.03
C VAL A 137 13.14 -1.52 10.11
N ILE A 138 12.03 -0.98 9.65
CA ILE A 138 11.19 -1.63 8.64
C ILE A 138 11.12 -0.74 7.41
N GLY A 139 12.03 -0.90 6.46
CA GLY A 139 12.17 0.00 5.32
C GLY A 139 10.89 0.19 4.48
N VAL A 140 10.00 -0.79 4.43
CA VAL A 140 8.69 -0.68 3.78
C VAL A 140 7.63 -0.04 4.70
N GLY A 141 7.95 0.20 5.96
CA GLY A 141 7.05 0.78 6.97
C GLY A 141 6.61 2.22 6.68
N TRP A 142 7.34 2.96 5.84
CA TRP A 142 6.98 4.33 5.48
C TRP A 142 5.52 4.48 5.02
N PHE A 143 4.98 3.49 4.31
CA PHE A 143 3.59 3.47 3.89
C PHE A 143 2.63 3.49 5.08
N ILE A 144 2.97 2.76 6.16
CA ILE A 144 2.17 2.72 7.39
C ILE A 144 2.14 4.09 8.05
N GLY A 145 3.28 4.79 8.11
CA GLY A 145 3.33 6.15 8.65
C GLY A 145 2.46 7.11 7.84
N VAL A 146 2.57 7.12 6.51
CA VAL A 146 1.75 7.98 5.64
C VAL A 146 0.25 7.66 5.81
N ILE A 147 -0.13 6.38 5.77
CA ILE A 147 -1.55 6.00 5.88
C ILE A 147 -2.12 6.30 7.26
N PHE A 148 -1.30 6.20 8.31
CA PHE A 148 -1.73 6.53 9.66
C PHE A 148 -1.99 8.02 9.82
N VAL A 149 -1.15 8.88 9.23
CA VAL A 149 -1.42 10.33 9.18
C VAL A 149 -2.72 10.63 8.44
N PHE A 150 -2.98 9.96 7.31
CA PHE A 150 -4.26 10.09 6.62
C PHE A 150 -5.45 9.63 7.48
N TYR A 151 -5.26 8.63 8.34
CA TYR A 151 -6.31 8.24 9.30
C TYR A 151 -6.55 9.32 10.35
N MET A 152 -5.48 9.96 10.86
CA MET A 152 -5.61 11.07 11.81
C MET A 152 -6.34 12.27 11.18
N LEU A 153 -6.08 12.55 9.91
CA LEU A 153 -6.70 13.63 9.17
C LEU A 153 -8.09 13.29 8.60
N PHE A 154 -8.57 12.06 8.75
CA PHE A 154 -9.80 11.59 8.12
C PHE A 154 -11.07 12.40 8.46
N PRO A 155 -11.29 12.91 9.68
CA PRO A 155 -12.44 13.77 9.98
C PRO A 155 -12.49 15.03 9.09
N TRP A 156 -11.35 15.72 8.91
CA TRP A 156 -11.22 16.88 8.03
C TRP A 156 -11.33 16.49 6.55
N PHE A 157 -10.80 15.34 6.20
CA PHE A 157 -10.94 14.79 4.86
C PHE A 157 -12.41 14.58 4.47
N VAL A 158 -13.24 14.04 5.37
CA VAL A 158 -14.69 13.91 5.12
C VAL A 158 -15.35 15.27 4.90
N TYR A 159 -14.91 16.32 5.60
CA TYR A 159 -15.41 17.67 5.38
C TYR A 159 -15.17 18.15 3.94
N LEU A 160 -14.00 17.84 3.36
CA LEU A 160 -13.69 18.17 1.96
C LEU A 160 -14.63 17.43 0.98
N LEU A 161 -15.11 16.26 1.35
CA LEU A 161 -15.98 15.43 0.49
C LEU A 161 -17.47 15.80 0.58
N LYS A 162 -17.89 16.68 1.48
CA LYS A 162 -19.33 17.03 1.69
C LYS A 162 -20.02 17.63 0.48
N SER A 163 -19.28 18.22 -0.47
CA SER A 163 -19.87 18.72 -1.73
C SER A 163 -18.98 18.42 -2.93
N LYS A 164 -19.61 18.25 -4.10
CA LYS A 164 -18.90 18.01 -5.37
C LYS A 164 -17.90 19.16 -5.69
N ARG A 165 -18.24 20.40 -5.38
CA ARG A 165 -17.35 21.55 -5.60
C ARG A 165 -16.10 21.48 -4.70
N ARG A 166 -16.29 21.15 -3.41
CA ARG A 166 -15.17 21.05 -2.46
C ARG A 166 -14.20 19.93 -2.83
N VAL A 167 -14.71 18.74 -3.19
CA VAL A 167 -13.83 17.63 -3.52
C VAL A 167 -13.00 17.91 -4.77
N TRP A 168 -13.56 18.57 -5.80
CA TRP A 168 -12.80 18.96 -6.98
C TRP A 168 -11.77 20.04 -6.66
N PHE A 169 -12.15 21.03 -5.85
CA PHE A 169 -11.19 22.04 -5.38
C PHE A 169 -10.05 21.41 -4.59
N ALA A 170 -10.36 20.57 -3.61
CA ALA A 170 -9.36 19.87 -2.80
C ALA A 170 -8.46 18.97 -3.67
N TRP A 171 -9.02 18.30 -4.67
CA TRP A 171 -8.27 17.49 -5.62
C TRP A 171 -7.32 18.34 -6.46
N GLY A 172 -7.78 19.48 -6.98
CA GLY A 172 -6.93 20.43 -7.72
C GLY A 172 -5.80 21.00 -6.85
N VAL A 173 -6.09 21.37 -5.61
CA VAL A 173 -5.09 21.84 -4.64
C VAL A 173 -4.08 20.73 -4.33
N ALA A 174 -4.53 19.48 -4.13
CA ALA A 174 -3.64 18.36 -3.88
C ALA A 174 -2.67 18.11 -5.04
N LEU A 175 -3.14 18.17 -6.30
CA LEU A 175 -2.29 18.08 -7.48
C LEU A 175 -1.30 19.24 -7.57
N LEU A 176 -1.77 20.47 -7.35
CA LEU A 176 -0.90 21.66 -7.37
C LEU A 176 0.20 21.54 -6.31
N MET A 177 -0.16 21.18 -5.08
CA MET A 177 0.81 20.98 -3.99
C MET A 177 1.81 19.87 -4.33
N HIS A 178 1.36 18.76 -4.90
CA HIS A 178 2.25 17.70 -5.37
C HIS A 178 3.25 18.23 -6.41
N LEU A 179 2.78 18.95 -7.45
CA LEU A 179 3.64 19.49 -8.49
C LEU A 179 4.64 20.51 -7.94
N LEU A 180 4.23 21.35 -7.01
CA LEU A 180 5.12 22.29 -6.33
C LEU A 180 6.18 21.58 -5.50
N VAL A 181 5.80 20.55 -4.75
CA VAL A 181 6.74 19.76 -3.96
C VAL A 181 7.77 19.07 -4.86
N VAL A 182 7.32 18.42 -5.95
CA VAL A 182 8.22 17.74 -6.89
C VAL A 182 9.16 18.74 -7.57
N LYS A 183 8.65 19.88 -8.00
CA LYS A 183 9.44 20.84 -8.78
C LYS A 183 10.44 21.65 -7.94
N TYR A 184 10.06 22.00 -6.71
CA TYR A 184 10.83 22.97 -5.92
C TYR A 184 11.46 22.44 -4.66
N TYR A 185 10.95 21.34 -4.08
CA TYR A 185 11.43 20.82 -2.80
C TYR A 185 12.13 19.47 -2.91
N LEU A 186 11.68 18.60 -3.81
CA LEU A 186 12.31 17.30 -4.03
C LEU A 186 13.41 17.40 -5.12
N THR A 187 14.30 18.33 -4.95
CA THR A 187 15.43 18.61 -5.84
C THR A 187 16.74 18.38 -5.11
N GLU A 188 17.83 18.17 -5.84
CA GLU A 188 19.16 17.99 -5.27
C GLU A 188 19.63 19.13 -4.36
N GLN A 189 19.00 20.31 -4.48
CA GLN A 189 19.28 21.46 -3.61
C GLN A 189 18.79 21.25 -2.16
N PHE A 190 17.71 20.50 -1.95
CA PHE A 190 17.07 20.32 -0.64
C PHE A 190 17.12 18.90 -0.12
N VAL A 191 17.32 17.93 -1.02
CA VAL A 191 17.30 16.50 -0.72
C VAL A 191 18.53 15.86 -1.33
N LEU A 192 19.23 15.03 -0.60
CA LEU A 192 20.36 14.27 -1.13
C LEU A 192 19.92 13.41 -2.32
N PRO A 193 20.73 13.29 -3.39
CA PRO A 193 20.39 12.47 -4.55
C PRO A 193 20.00 11.03 -4.20
N SER A 194 20.63 10.45 -3.17
CA SER A 194 20.29 9.12 -2.64
C SER A 194 18.90 9.06 -1.98
N GLU A 195 18.37 10.19 -1.55
CA GLU A 195 17.08 10.29 -0.84
C GLU A 195 15.94 10.73 -1.76
N ILE A 196 16.23 11.25 -2.96
CA ILE A 196 15.19 11.61 -3.94
C ILE A 196 14.27 10.42 -4.22
N ALA A 197 14.82 9.21 -4.24
CA ALA A 197 14.04 7.98 -4.37
C ALA A 197 13.02 7.79 -3.22
N ASN A 198 13.30 8.32 -2.03
CA ASN A 198 12.44 8.22 -0.86
C ASN A 198 11.44 9.38 -0.74
N SER A 199 11.45 10.31 -1.67
CA SER A 199 10.54 11.47 -1.69
C SER A 199 9.05 11.08 -1.69
N ARG A 200 8.73 9.89 -2.23
CA ARG A 200 7.38 9.29 -2.20
C ARG A 200 6.86 9.02 -0.78
N HIS A 201 7.74 8.99 0.22
CA HIS A 201 7.38 8.83 1.64
C HIS A 201 6.72 10.08 2.23
N ASN A 202 6.66 11.17 1.46
CA ASN A 202 6.03 12.41 1.87
C ASN A 202 4.50 12.34 1.75
N ILE A 203 3.82 12.88 2.76
CA ILE A 203 2.35 12.93 2.84
C ILE A 203 1.77 13.72 1.66
N VAL A 204 2.37 14.88 1.34
CA VAL A 204 1.89 15.77 0.27
C VAL A 204 2.03 15.09 -1.09
N PHE A 205 3.13 14.34 -1.29
CA PHE A 205 3.33 13.55 -2.50
C PHE A 205 2.22 12.51 -2.71
N SER A 206 1.79 11.83 -1.64
CA SER A 206 0.82 10.73 -1.69
C SER A 206 -0.65 11.18 -1.61
N PHE A 207 -0.90 12.44 -1.20
CA PHE A 207 -2.26 12.94 -0.98
C PHE A 207 -3.16 12.95 -2.23
N PRO A 208 -2.67 13.23 -3.47
CA PRO A 208 -3.49 13.13 -4.68
C PRO A 208 -4.15 11.77 -4.88
N PHE A 209 -3.47 10.68 -4.52
CA PHE A 209 -4.05 9.33 -4.61
C PHE A 209 -5.13 9.13 -3.55
N PHE A 210 -4.89 9.62 -2.34
CA PHE A 210 -5.85 9.49 -1.26
C PHE A 210 -7.12 10.31 -1.53
N ILE A 211 -7.00 11.59 -1.96
CA ILE A 211 -8.16 12.42 -2.31
C ILE A 211 -8.93 11.87 -3.52
N THR A 212 -8.24 11.25 -4.50
CA THR A 212 -8.89 10.58 -5.61
C THR A 212 -9.76 9.42 -5.14
N GLY A 213 -9.33 8.65 -4.15
CA GLY A 213 -10.17 7.62 -3.53
C GLY A 213 -11.45 8.19 -2.93
N GLY A 214 -11.37 9.35 -2.28
CA GLY A 214 -12.54 10.09 -1.77
C GLY A 214 -13.43 10.61 -2.89
N LEU A 215 -12.84 11.16 -3.95
CA LEU A 215 -13.57 11.64 -5.13
C LEU A 215 -14.36 10.49 -5.79
N LEU A 216 -13.73 9.35 -6.01
CA LEU A 216 -14.41 8.17 -6.55
C LEU A 216 -15.55 7.69 -5.65
N TYR A 217 -15.40 7.79 -4.32
CA TYR A 217 -16.49 7.48 -3.40
C TYR A 217 -17.67 8.44 -3.56
N VAL A 218 -17.42 9.74 -3.71
CA VAL A 218 -18.49 10.75 -3.93
C VAL A 218 -19.28 10.42 -5.19
N TYR A 219 -18.58 10.06 -6.27
CA TYR A 219 -19.21 9.74 -7.58
C TYR A 219 -19.52 8.26 -7.79
N ARG A 220 -19.46 7.42 -6.74
CA ARG A 220 -19.59 5.97 -6.85
C ARG A 220 -20.89 5.46 -7.49
N LYS A 221 -21.99 6.20 -7.35
CA LYS A 221 -23.27 5.82 -7.93
C LYS A 221 -23.28 6.02 -9.44
N GLU A 222 -22.70 7.11 -9.89
CA GLU A 222 -22.61 7.46 -11.31
C GLU A 222 -21.56 6.60 -12.03
N LEU A 223 -20.39 6.45 -11.44
CA LEU A 223 -19.24 5.76 -12.04
C LEU A 223 -19.31 4.23 -11.89
N GLY A 224 -19.97 3.70 -10.87
CA GLY A 224 -20.06 2.25 -10.60
C GLY A 224 -21.01 1.47 -11.54
N ASN A 225 -21.52 2.08 -12.61
CA ASN A 225 -22.42 1.43 -13.53
C ASN A 225 -21.72 0.34 -14.35
N LYS A 226 -22.25 -0.87 -14.34
CA LYS A 226 -21.68 -2.06 -15.03
C LYS A 226 -21.52 -1.88 -16.54
N ARG A 227 -22.28 -0.98 -17.18
CA ARG A 227 -22.18 -0.69 -18.61
C ARG A 227 -20.77 -0.18 -19.02
N TYR A 228 -20.08 0.50 -18.11
CA TYR A 228 -18.75 1.06 -18.35
C TYR A 228 -17.61 0.06 -18.10
N LYS A 229 -17.91 -1.18 -17.73
CA LYS A 229 -16.90 -2.17 -17.34
C LYS A 229 -15.79 -2.36 -18.35
N PHE A 230 -16.16 -2.56 -19.62
CA PHE A 230 -15.17 -2.76 -20.69
C PHE A 230 -14.40 -1.49 -21.02
N VAL A 231 -15.04 -0.32 -20.95
CA VAL A 231 -14.38 0.96 -21.12
C VAL A 231 -13.28 1.14 -20.07
N TYR A 232 -13.61 0.90 -18.81
CA TYR A 232 -12.62 1.02 -17.70
C TYR A 232 -11.50 -0.03 -17.81
N LEU A 233 -11.82 -1.26 -18.21
CA LEU A 233 -10.82 -2.28 -18.48
C LEU A 233 -9.86 -1.87 -19.58
N THR A 234 -10.39 -1.42 -20.71
CA THR A 234 -9.58 -0.99 -21.88
C THR A 234 -8.70 0.21 -21.51
N LEU A 235 -9.28 1.24 -20.89
CA LEU A 235 -8.53 2.43 -20.49
C LEU A 235 -7.46 2.10 -19.43
N GLY A 236 -7.78 1.25 -18.45
CA GLY A 236 -6.82 0.78 -17.46
C GLY A 236 -5.67 0.00 -18.08
N ALA A 237 -5.96 -0.89 -19.04
CA ALA A 237 -4.95 -1.64 -19.77
C ALA A 237 -4.07 -0.73 -20.64
N ILE A 238 -4.67 0.17 -21.41
CA ILE A 238 -3.93 1.14 -22.23
C ILE A 238 -3.03 2.01 -21.35
N CYS A 239 -3.56 2.60 -20.28
CA CYS A 239 -2.75 3.40 -19.37
C CYS A 239 -1.61 2.60 -18.74
N THR A 240 -1.84 1.33 -18.36
CA THR A 240 -0.78 0.48 -17.82
C THR A 240 0.30 0.20 -18.85
N ILE A 241 -0.07 -0.14 -20.08
CA ILE A 241 0.88 -0.39 -21.18
C ILE A 241 1.70 0.86 -21.49
N LEU A 242 1.05 2.01 -21.59
CA LEU A 242 1.73 3.28 -21.82
C LEU A 242 2.67 3.63 -20.66
N GLN A 243 2.26 3.39 -19.42
CA GLN A 243 3.10 3.60 -18.24
C GLN A 243 4.37 2.75 -18.28
N ILE A 244 4.27 1.50 -18.74
CA ILE A 244 5.41 0.58 -18.88
C ILE A 244 6.32 1.02 -20.03
N ILE A 245 5.77 1.44 -21.17
CA ILE A 245 6.54 1.82 -22.37
C ILE A 245 7.23 3.18 -22.18
N ILE A 246 6.50 4.19 -21.72
CA ILE A 246 6.99 5.56 -21.62
C ILE A 246 7.95 5.72 -20.43
N LYS A 247 7.86 4.83 -19.44
CA LYS A 247 8.68 4.86 -18.20
C LYS A 247 8.72 6.26 -17.60
N PRO A 248 7.56 6.87 -17.35
CA PRO A 248 7.55 8.18 -16.73
C PRO A 248 8.34 8.09 -15.42
N THR A 249 9.27 8.99 -15.24
CA THR A 249 10.09 9.02 -14.02
C THR A 249 9.18 9.03 -12.81
N ILE A 250 9.46 8.15 -11.86
CA ILE A 250 8.69 7.91 -10.63
C ILE A 250 8.43 9.24 -9.87
N PHE A 251 9.32 10.22 -10.09
CA PHE A 251 9.45 11.45 -9.32
C PHE A 251 9.13 12.70 -10.12
N GLY A 252 8.55 12.58 -11.31
CA GLY A 252 8.33 13.70 -12.20
C GLY A 252 6.86 14.04 -12.43
N GLU A 253 6.64 14.81 -13.47
CA GLU A 253 5.38 15.42 -13.92
C GLU A 253 4.27 14.40 -14.27
N ASN A 254 4.58 13.10 -14.20
CA ASN A 254 3.72 12.02 -14.68
C ASN A 254 2.79 11.39 -13.64
N ILE A 255 2.67 12.00 -12.45
CA ILE A 255 1.73 11.53 -11.42
C ILE A 255 0.29 11.45 -11.95
N ILE A 256 -0.10 12.38 -12.79
CA ILE A 256 -1.45 12.43 -13.37
C ILE A 256 -1.72 11.15 -14.16
N PHE A 257 -0.74 10.69 -14.93
CA PHE A 257 -0.88 9.48 -15.72
C PHE A 257 -0.97 8.21 -14.84
N LEU A 258 -0.15 8.13 -13.80
CA LEU A 258 -0.23 7.06 -12.81
C LEU A 258 -1.57 7.09 -12.05
N LEU A 259 -2.03 8.29 -11.70
CA LEU A 259 -3.31 8.49 -11.05
C LEU A 259 -4.47 8.01 -11.94
N LEU A 260 -4.45 8.32 -13.24
CA LEU A 260 -5.41 7.83 -14.22
C LEU A 260 -5.38 6.30 -14.31
N THR A 261 -4.17 5.70 -14.39
CA THR A 261 -3.99 4.25 -14.43
C THR A 261 -4.71 3.57 -13.27
N PHE A 262 -4.43 3.97 -12.04
CA PHE A 262 -5.07 3.35 -10.88
C PHE A 262 -6.54 3.73 -10.74
N THR A 263 -6.93 4.92 -11.16
CA THR A 263 -8.34 5.31 -11.20
C THR A 263 -9.16 4.36 -12.07
N PHE A 264 -8.71 4.06 -13.29
CA PHE A 264 -9.43 3.14 -14.18
C PHE A 264 -9.48 1.71 -13.65
N TRP A 265 -8.41 1.21 -13.02
CA TRP A 265 -8.45 -0.10 -12.38
C TRP A 265 -9.41 -0.16 -11.21
N VAL A 266 -9.50 0.90 -10.40
CA VAL A 266 -10.48 0.97 -9.30
C VAL A 266 -11.90 1.10 -9.84
N LEU A 267 -12.14 1.92 -10.85
CA LEU A 267 -13.44 2.02 -11.54
C LEU A 267 -13.86 0.67 -12.14
N TYR A 268 -12.94 -0.04 -12.78
CA TYR A 268 -13.20 -1.39 -13.27
C TYR A 268 -13.61 -2.34 -12.13
N ALA A 269 -12.89 -2.33 -11.03
CA ALA A 269 -13.21 -3.13 -9.85
C ALA A 269 -14.56 -2.74 -9.22
N MET A 270 -14.93 -1.44 -9.25
CA MET A 270 -16.24 -0.97 -8.78
C MET A 270 -17.42 -1.56 -9.58
N THR A 271 -17.22 -1.85 -10.88
CA THR A 271 -18.24 -2.52 -11.71
C THR A 271 -18.37 -4.02 -11.44
N GLY A 272 -17.53 -4.58 -10.57
CA GLY A 272 -17.50 -6.00 -10.22
C GLY A 272 -16.51 -6.85 -11.04
N GLY A 273 -15.78 -6.25 -12.00
CA GLY A 273 -14.78 -6.94 -12.82
C GLY A 273 -15.35 -8.00 -13.77
N ILE A 274 -14.48 -8.78 -14.45
CA ILE A 274 -14.87 -9.89 -15.32
C ILE A 274 -15.44 -11.05 -14.50
N CYS A 275 -16.55 -11.58 -14.99
CA CYS A 275 -17.17 -12.80 -14.48
C CYS A 275 -17.12 -13.88 -15.59
N TRP A 276 -16.50 -15.03 -15.29
CA TRP A 276 -16.44 -16.19 -16.16
C TRP A 276 -17.07 -17.39 -15.46
N LYS A 277 -18.08 -18.01 -16.05
CA LYS A 277 -18.79 -19.16 -15.43
C LYS A 277 -19.16 -18.92 -13.96
N ASN A 278 -19.79 -17.78 -13.63
CA ASN A 278 -20.15 -17.35 -12.28
C ASN A 278 -18.98 -17.11 -11.30
N ARG A 279 -17.73 -17.16 -11.77
CA ARG A 279 -16.55 -16.83 -10.96
C ARG A 279 -16.04 -15.45 -11.34
N ARG A 280 -15.96 -14.56 -10.38
CA ARG A 280 -15.37 -13.22 -10.55
C ARG A 280 -13.88 -13.30 -10.33
N PHE A 281 -13.08 -12.79 -11.27
CA PHE A 281 -11.62 -12.83 -11.17
C PHE A 281 -11.12 -12.06 -9.94
N LEU A 282 -11.60 -10.84 -9.71
CA LEU A 282 -11.20 -10.00 -8.59
C LEU A 282 -11.95 -10.28 -7.27
N ASP A 283 -13.05 -11.05 -7.32
CA ASP A 283 -13.89 -11.37 -6.15
C ASP A 283 -14.11 -12.88 -6.07
N ASN A 284 -13.10 -13.59 -5.59
CA ASN A 284 -13.17 -15.01 -5.31
C ASN A 284 -12.58 -15.31 -3.92
N ARG A 285 -12.71 -16.56 -3.47
CA ARG A 285 -12.26 -16.99 -2.14
C ARG A 285 -10.75 -16.78 -1.94
N ILE A 286 -9.96 -17.03 -2.99
CA ILE A 286 -8.49 -16.90 -2.97
C ILE A 286 -8.11 -15.43 -2.81
N MET A 287 -8.67 -14.54 -3.64
CA MET A 287 -8.41 -13.10 -3.56
C MET A 287 -8.81 -12.50 -2.21
N ARG A 288 -9.95 -12.94 -1.67
CA ARG A 288 -10.40 -12.51 -0.32
C ARG A 288 -9.46 -12.99 0.78
N PHE A 289 -8.94 -14.22 0.67
CA PHE A 289 -7.96 -14.74 1.61
C PHE A 289 -6.69 -13.87 1.61
N PHE A 290 -6.06 -13.68 0.45
CA PHE A 290 -4.84 -12.87 0.35
C PHE A 290 -5.08 -11.38 0.68
N SER A 291 -6.20 -10.81 0.27
CA SER A 291 -6.57 -9.44 0.66
C SER A 291 -6.67 -9.28 2.17
N SER A 292 -7.14 -10.30 2.88
CA SER A 292 -7.22 -10.27 4.35
C SER A 292 -5.86 -10.21 5.04
N LEU A 293 -4.80 -10.64 4.34
CA LEU A 293 -3.41 -10.65 4.80
C LEU A 293 -2.53 -9.63 4.07
N SER A 294 -3.10 -8.81 3.16
CA SER A 294 -2.32 -7.95 2.26
C SER A 294 -1.42 -6.95 2.97
N MET A 295 -1.83 -6.43 4.12
CA MET A 295 -1.03 -5.52 4.93
C MET A 295 0.15 -6.27 5.58
N GLU A 296 -0.13 -7.42 6.15
CA GLU A 296 0.87 -8.26 6.79
C GLU A 296 1.91 -8.76 5.77
N ILE A 297 1.44 -9.22 4.60
CA ILE A 297 2.31 -9.61 3.47
C ILE A 297 3.20 -8.43 3.05
N TYR A 298 2.61 -7.24 2.90
CA TYR A 298 3.37 -6.03 2.56
C TYR A 298 4.44 -5.69 3.60
N LEU A 299 4.17 -5.86 4.88
CA LEU A 299 5.10 -5.49 5.93
C LEU A 299 6.25 -6.49 6.12
N CYS A 300 5.98 -7.79 6.05
CA CYS A 300 6.98 -8.80 6.42
C CYS A 300 7.74 -9.43 5.24
N HIS A 301 7.36 -9.15 3.97
CA HIS A 301 8.03 -9.80 2.83
C HIS A 301 9.54 -9.55 2.79
N MET A 302 10.01 -8.36 3.17
CA MET A 302 11.45 -8.05 3.20
C MET A 302 12.19 -8.77 4.33
N MET A 303 11.53 -8.93 5.48
CA MET A 303 12.09 -9.74 6.57
C MET A 303 12.24 -11.21 6.13
N MET A 304 11.22 -11.75 5.46
CA MET A 304 11.29 -13.12 4.93
C MET A 304 12.36 -13.27 3.83
N PHE A 305 12.57 -12.22 3.02
CA PHE A 305 13.66 -12.20 2.05
C PHE A 305 15.03 -12.31 2.74
N ARG A 306 15.29 -11.50 3.78
CA ARG A 306 16.54 -11.56 4.57
C ARG A 306 16.76 -12.95 5.21
N VAL A 307 15.70 -13.60 5.69
CA VAL A 307 15.80 -14.97 6.21
C VAL A 307 16.20 -15.97 5.11
N LEU A 308 15.65 -15.80 3.90
CA LEU A 308 16.03 -16.65 2.76
C LEU A 308 17.45 -16.44 2.29
N GLU A 309 17.97 -15.20 2.34
CA GLU A 309 19.37 -14.91 2.00
C GLU A 309 20.34 -15.75 2.84
N GLN A 310 20.02 -15.96 4.13
CA GLN A 310 20.84 -16.79 5.02
C GLN A 310 20.87 -18.26 4.63
N LEU A 311 19.93 -18.74 3.81
CA LEU A 311 19.93 -20.12 3.30
C LEU A 311 20.87 -20.33 2.11
N HIS A 312 21.47 -19.25 1.57
CA HIS A 312 22.42 -19.31 0.46
C HIS A 312 21.95 -20.17 -0.71
N LEU A 313 20.72 -19.94 -1.18
CA LEU A 313 20.13 -20.68 -2.31
C LEU A 313 20.93 -20.48 -3.61
N ASP A 314 21.66 -19.37 -3.74
CA ASP A 314 22.60 -19.07 -4.82
C ASP A 314 23.66 -20.19 -4.99
N LYS A 315 24.16 -20.75 -3.88
CA LYS A 315 25.12 -21.85 -3.90
C LYS A 315 24.53 -23.17 -4.43
N LEU A 316 23.20 -23.34 -4.36
CA LEU A 316 22.52 -24.55 -4.79
C LEU A 316 22.02 -24.47 -6.23
N VAL A 317 21.53 -23.31 -6.64
CA VAL A 317 20.84 -23.12 -7.92
C VAL A 317 21.73 -22.38 -8.93
N GLY A 318 22.76 -21.66 -8.45
CA GLY A 318 23.55 -20.74 -9.27
C GLY A 318 22.80 -19.48 -9.63
N ASP A 319 23.50 -18.53 -10.29
CA ASP A 319 22.95 -17.24 -10.70
C ASP A 319 22.09 -17.40 -11.95
N SER A 320 20.79 -17.46 -11.76
CA SER A 320 19.84 -17.67 -12.85
C SER A 320 18.45 -17.11 -12.58
N ILE A 321 17.64 -17.02 -13.63
CA ILE A 321 16.20 -16.69 -13.52
C ILE A 321 15.48 -17.67 -12.57
N VAL A 322 15.92 -18.93 -12.51
CA VAL A 322 15.39 -19.94 -11.60
C VAL A 322 15.60 -19.55 -10.15
N LEU A 323 16.76 -18.99 -9.81
CA LEU A 323 17.05 -18.47 -8.48
C LEU A 323 16.07 -17.37 -8.06
N TYR A 324 15.80 -16.39 -8.95
CA TYR A 324 14.81 -15.35 -8.66
C TYR A 324 13.42 -15.92 -8.35
N TRP A 325 12.95 -16.86 -9.18
CA TRP A 325 11.63 -17.46 -8.97
C TRP A 325 11.61 -18.36 -7.73
N ALA A 326 12.71 -19.03 -7.41
CA ALA A 326 12.85 -19.80 -6.18
C ALA A 326 12.74 -18.86 -4.95
N TYR A 327 13.48 -17.76 -4.91
CA TYR A 327 13.37 -16.75 -3.86
C TYR A 327 11.97 -16.18 -3.76
N PHE A 328 11.35 -15.85 -4.90
CA PHE A 328 10.00 -15.30 -4.90
C PHE A 328 8.96 -16.31 -4.37
N ILE A 329 8.97 -17.54 -4.87
CA ILE A 329 7.98 -18.56 -4.47
C ILE A 329 8.17 -18.95 -3.01
N LEU A 330 9.39 -19.24 -2.59
CA LEU A 330 9.69 -19.59 -1.20
C LEU A 330 9.42 -18.41 -0.26
N GLY A 331 9.90 -17.23 -0.62
CA GLY A 331 9.71 -16.03 0.19
C GLY A 331 8.26 -15.63 0.33
N ILE A 332 7.47 -15.66 -0.74
CA ILE A 332 6.05 -15.36 -0.64
C ILE A 332 5.29 -16.43 0.16
N THR A 333 5.70 -17.70 0.05
CA THR A 333 5.11 -18.80 0.83
C THR A 333 5.39 -18.59 2.32
N MET A 334 6.63 -18.30 2.69
CA MET A 334 7.02 -18.00 4.07
C MET A 334 6.30 -16.75 4.58
N THR A 335 6.22 -15.69 3.76
CA THR A 335 5.51 -14.44 4.08
C THR A 335 4.04 -14.69 4.39
N VAL A 336 3.35 -15.45 3.56
CA VAL A 336 1.93 -15.79 3.75
C VAL A 336 1.73 -16.67 4.98
N LEU A 337 2.60 -17.68 5.16
CA LEU A 337 2.53 -18.56 6.31
C LEU A 337 2.77 -17.79 7.62
N PHE A 338 3.83 -17.00 7.68
CA PHE A 338 4.13 -16.16 8.83
C PHE A 338 2.98 -15.20 9.15
N SER A 339 2.48 -14.48 8.14
CA SER A 339 1.35 -13.56 8.29
C SER A 339 0.10 -14.26 8.82
N TYR A 340 -0.19 -15.44 8.30
CA TYR A 340 -1.34 -16.25 8.73
C TYR A 340 -1.19 -16.75 10.18
N VAL A 341 -0.04 -17.33 10.50
CA VAL A 341 0.23 -17.88 11.84
C VAL A 341 0.19 -16.77 12.89
N VAL A 342 0.87 -15.64 12.65
CA VAL A 342 0.85 -14.51 13.58
C VAL A 342 -0.56 -13.99 13.80
N LYS A 343 -1.26 -13.69 12.71
CA LYS A 343 -2.58 -13.02 12.78
C LYS A 343 -3.70 -13.95 13.25
N LYS A 344 -3.67 -15.22 12.89
CA LYS A 344 -4.78 -16.14 13.12
C LYS A 344 -4.54 -17.14 14.25
N VAL A 345 -3.29 -17.31 14.67
CA VAL A 345 -2.93 -18.24 15.74
C VAL A 345 -2.31 -17.51 16.93
N LEU A 346 -1.17 -16.82 16.71
CA LEU A 346 -0.41 -16.22 17.82
C LEU A 346 -1.17 -15.08 18.51
N PHE A 347 -1.70 -14.13 17.76
CA PHE A 347 -2.41 -12.98 18.34
C PHE A 347 -3.68 -13.40 19.12
N PRO A 348 -4.58 -14.24 18.60
CA PRO A 348 -5.70 -14.74 19.37
C PRO A 348 -5.28 -15.55 20.58
N PHE A 349 -4.22 -16.37 20.47
CA PHE A 349 -3.69 -17.16 21.60
C PHE A 349 -3.16 -16.24 22.70
N ALA A 350 -2.29 -15.26 22.37
CA ALA A 350 -1.75 -14.31 23.30
C ALA A 350 -2.86 -13.47 23.98
N GLY A 351 -3.82 -12.97 23.19
CA GLY A 351 -4.95 -12.19 23.69
C GLY A 351 -5.91 -13.00 24.57
N ASN A 352 -5.91 -14.33 24.48
CA ASN A 352 -6.68 -15.19 25.38
C ASN A 352 -5.97 -15.52 26.67
N ARG A 353 -4.65 -15.56 26.66
CA ARG A 353 -3.82 -15.96 27.82
C ARG A 353 -3.37 -14.79 28.67
N ILE A 354 -3.12 -13.62 28.03
CA ILE A 354 -2.54 -12.45 28.69
C ILE A 354 -3.59 -11.32 28.66
N PRO A 355 -4.19 -10.95 29.82
CA PRO A 355 -5.23 -9.91 29.86
C PRO A 355 -4.81 -8.57 29.25
N ALA A 356 -3.56 -8.15 29.44
CA ALA A 356 -3.02 -6.93 28.86
C ALA A 356 -2.97 -6.94 27.33
N LEU A 357 -2.98 -8.13 26.70
CA LEU A 357 -2.97 -8.34 25.26
C LEU A 357 -4.35 -8.69 24.69
N ALA A 358 -5.42 -8.56 25.47
CA ALA A 358 -6.78 -8.89 25.00
C ALA A 358 -7.22 -8.09 23.76
N PHE A 359 -6.56 -6.98 23.45
CA PHE A 359 -6.79 -6.19 22.25
C PHE A 359 -6.31 -6.87 20.96
N LEU A 360 -5.52 -7.96 21.04
CA LEU A 360 -5.03 -8.74 19.89
C LEU A 360 -6.09 -9.72 19.34
N LYS A 361 -7.18 -9.97 20.05
CA LYS A 361 -8.31 -10.79 19.58
C LYS A 361 -9.03 -10.08 18.46
#